data_b4ea480d86674f1be764b324b2a67d6e
#
_entry.id   b4ea480d86674f1be764b324b2a67d6e
#
_cell.length_a   1.000
_cell.length_b   1.000
_cell.length_c   1.000
_cell.angle_alpha   90.00
_cell.angle_beta   90.00
_cell.angle_gamma   90.00
#
_symmetry.space_group_name_H-M   'P 1'
#
loop_
_entity.id
_entity.type
_entity.pdbx_description
1 polymer ?
#
loop_
_entity_poly.entity_id
_entity_poly.type
_entity_poly.pdbx_seq_one_letter_code
_entity_poly.pdbx_strand_id
1 'polypeptide(L)'
;MGFLEQFKELIWLFAAGGILRYIFPERQEHLLGRPVRRWGYLPAIILVLPLTLWSGFRGDVADTYLYRKLFMEESRGLMNIPEILLSDGKDKGFTALTIFLKYFIGNGDKLYFTIFAVFQMACICLVFRKYSSDFWISVFLFVASTDYASWMFNGMRQFIAVCLIFGCFDLMVKKKYIRMILVILLASLIHGSALLMIPIIFVVQGKPWNMRTILMLIGTAVVVLFIDRFTPILSTMLEDTQYDGVMENEIWVVDDGTNVIRVLVYSVPAIISLFGRKYLDQANNTAVNICVNCSLVTAALYAVSAVTSGVYIGRLPIYTTLMGYISLPWLINHMFNKASAQLVKGVMIVMYVAFYSYQTFVAWG
;
A
#
# COMPACT_ATOMS: atom_id res chain seq x y z
N MET A 1 15.53 13.49 16.85
CA MET A 1 16.18 12.85 15.68
C MET A 1 16.84 13.93 14.83
N GLY A 2 18.09 13.75 14.35
CA GLY A 2 18.73 14.76 13.48
C GLY A 2 18.08 14.78 12.08
N PHE A 3 18.16 15.92 11.38
CA PHE A 3 17.62 16.07 10.01
C PHE A 3 18.03 14.95 9.05
N LEU A 4 19.32 14.57 9.05
CA LEU A 4 19.82 13.49 8.18
C LEU A 4 19.16 12.14 8.48
N GLU A 5 18.85 11.86 9.74
CA GLU A 5 18.19 10.61 10.12
C GLU A 5 16.72 10.56 9.62
N GLN A 6 16.04 11.69 9.62
CA GLN A 6 14.65 11.78 9.15
C GLN A 6 14.53 11.67 7.62
N PHE A 7 15.57 12.06 6.86
CA PHE A 7 15.56 12.07 5.39
C PHE A 7 16.46 11.00 4.76
N LYS A 8 17.03 10.10 5.53
CA LYS A 8 18.01 9.10 5.05
C LYS A 8 17.49 8.25 3.87
N GLU A 9 16.21 7.87 3.92
CA GLU A 9 15.59 7.08 2.84
C GLU A 9 15.55 7.86 1.52
N LEU A 10 15.13 9.12 1.56
CA LEU A 10 15.10 9.97 0.37
C LEU A 10 16.51 10.28 -0.13
N ILE A 11 17.44 10.61 0.76
CA ILE A 11 18.84 10.86 0.43
C ILE A 11 19.43 9.62 -0.27
N TRP A 12 19.19 8.43 0.27
CA TRP A 12 19.61 7.19 -0.36
C TRP A 12 19.01 7.01 -1.77
N LEU A 13 17.69 7.19 -1.92
CA LEU A 13 17.02 7.02 -3.21
C LEU A 13 17.56 7.97 -4.27
N PHE A 14 17.83 9.23 -3.93
CA PHE A 14 18.43 10.19 -4.87
C PHE A 14 19.86 9.84 -5.22
N ALA A 15 20.70 9.53 -4.23
CA ALA A 15 22.10 9.19 -4.44
C ALA A 15 22.24 7.88 -5.24
N ALA A 16 21.57 6.81 -4.80
CA ALA A 16 21.68 5.50 -5.44
C ALA A 16 20.95 5.44 -6.80
N GLY A 17 19.78 6.10 -6.92
CA GLY A 17 18.96 6.01 -8.14
C GLY A 17 19.67 6.49 -9.40
N GLY A 18 20.38 7.60 -9.32
CA GLY A 18 21.19 8.13 -10.43
C GLY A 18 22.39 7.24 -10.77
N ILE A 19 23.12 6.81 -9.74
CA ILE A 19 24.32 5.96 -9.90
C ILE A 19 23.93 4.60 -10.49
N LEU A 20 22.91 3.95 -9.95
CA LEU A 20 22.46 2.63 -10.41
C LEU A 20 21.93 2.66 -11.84
N ARG A 21 21.21 3.73 -12.22
CA ARG A 21 20.71 3.89 -13.60
C ARG A 21 21.85 4.10 -14.59
N TYR A 22 22.94 4.75 -14.18
CA TYR A 22 24.12 4.96 -14.99
C TYR A 22 24.93 3.66 -15.16
N ILE A 23 25.17 2.92 -14.08
CA ILE A 23 25.96 1.68 -14.10
C ILE A 23 25.19 0.51 -14.73
N PHE A 24 23.88 0.43 -14.49
CA PHE A 24 23.03 -0.68 -14.93
C PHE A 24 21.92 -0.16 -15.84
N PRO A 25 22.15 -0.06 -17.15
CA PRO A 25 21.13 0.40 -18.09
C PRO A 25 19.91 -0.55 -18.07
N GLU A 26 18.74 0.02 -18.33
CA GLU A 26 17.48 -0.71 -18.41
C GLU A 26 17.54 -1.80 -19.50
N ARG A 27 16.99 -2.97 -19.17
CA ARG A 27 16.90 -4.11 -20.09
C ARG A 27 15.57 -4.11 -20.81
N GLN A 28 15.57 -4.54 -22.06
CA GLN A 28 14.35 -4.78 -22.80
C GLN A 28 13.78 -6.15 -22.42
N GLU A 29 12.56 -6.17 -21.95
CA GLU A 29 11.81 -7.38 -21.59
C GLU A 29 10.43 -7.35 -22.27
N HIS A 30 9.73 -8.48 -22.29
CA HIS A 30 8.35 -8.56 -22.79
C HIS A 30 7.37 -8.73 -21.63
N LEU A 31 6.37 -7.85 -21.55
CA LEU A 31 5.25 -7.97 -20.63
C LEU A 31 3.93 -7.98 -21.38
N LEU A 32 3.14 -9.02 -21.18
CA LEU A 32 1.84 -9.19 -21.85
C LEU A 32 1.94 -9.01 -23.38
N GLY A 33 3.02 -9.55 -23.98
CA GLY A 33 3.30 -9.46 -25.41
C GLY A 33 3.86 -8.13 -25.92
N ARG A 34 4.15 -7.17 -25.04
CA ARG A 34 4.68 -5.85 -25.41
C ARG A 34 6.11 -5.67 -24.94
N PRO A 35 6.99 -5.02 -25.74
CA PRO A 35 8.33 -4.68 -25.31
C PRO A 35 8.25 -3.58 -24.26
N VAL A 36 8.97 -3.75 -23.15
CA VAL A 36 9.08 -2.78 -22.05
C VAL A 36 10.52 -2.67 -21.61
N ARG A 37 10.95 -1.49 -21.18
CA ARG A 37 12.26 -1.28 -20.54
C ARG A 37 12.13 -1.35 -19.04
N ARG A 38 13.07 -2.03 -18.39
CA ARG A 38 13.03 -2.26 -16.93
C ARG A 38 14.42 -2.32 -16.32
N TRP A 39 14.48 -1.98 -15.07
CA TRP A 39 15.65 -2.26 -14.24
C TRP A 39 15.94 -3.77 -14.18
N GLY A 40 17.23 -4.14 -14.17
CA GLY A 40 17.64 -5.50 -13.81
C GLY A 40 17.26 -5.84 -12.39
N TYR A 41 17.23 -7.11 -12.04
CA TYR A 41 16.96 -7.51 -10.64
C TYR A 41 18.03 -7.01 -9.67
N LEU A 42 19.32 -7.09 -10.05
CA LEU A 42 20.41 -6.68 -9.20
C LEU A 42 20.33 -5.19 -8.80
N PRO A 43 20.25 -4.22 -9.71
CA PRO A 43 20.11 -2.82 -9.33
C PRO A 43 18.81 -2.53 -8.58
N ALA A 44 17.71 -3.24 -8.87
CA ALA A 44 16.47 -3.08 -8.14
C ALA A 44 16.61 -3.53 -6.68
N ILE A 45 17.27 -4.67 -6.43
CA ILE A 45 17.56 -5.18 -5.09
C ILE A 45 18.51 -4.21 -4.36
N ILE A 46 19.58 -3.75 -4.99
CA ILE A 46 20.52 -2.80 -4.38
C ILE A 46 19.80 -1.52 -3.95
N LEU A 47 18.87 -1.00 -4.76
CA LEU A 47 18.11 0.20 -4.41
C LEU A 47 17.24 0.01 -3.16
N VAL A 48 16.57 -1.14 -3.02
CA VAL A 48 15.61 -1.37 -1.92
C VAL A 48 16.24 -2.01 -0.68
N LEU A 49 17.45 -2.56 -0.79
CA LEU A 49 18.12 -3.27 0.31
C LEU A 49 18.31 -2.42 1.57
N PRO A 50 18.82 -1.17 1.50
CA PRO A 50 18.93 -0.33 2.71
C PRO A 50 17.57 -0.04 3.34
N LEU A 51 16.52 0.20 2.56
CA LEU A 51 15.15 0.37 3.07
C LEU A 51 14.68 -0.88 3.82
N THR A 52 15.01 -2.07 3.29
CA THR A 52 14.70 -3.35 3.94
C THR A 52 15.45 -3.50 5.26
N LEU A 53 16.75 -3.18 5.28
CA LEU A 53 17.58 -3.28 6.47
C LEU A 53 17.17 -2.26 7.55
N TRP A 54 16.89 -1.02 7.18
CA TRP A 54 16.40 0.00 8.13
C TRP A 54 15.08 -0.41 8.76
N SER A 55 14.17 -1.00 7.98
CA SER A 55 12.92 -1.53 8.53
C SER A 55 13.13 -2.80 9.37
N GLY A 56 14.06 -3.68 9.00
CA GLY A 56 14.37 -4.91 9.75
C GLY A 56 15.08 -4.65 11.07
N PHE A 57 16.08 -3.76 11.08
CA PHE A 57 16.90 -3.42 12.25
C PHE A 57 16.38 -2.19 13.03
N ARG A 58 15.11 -1.85 12.86
CA ARG A 58 14.48 -0.69 13.51
C ARG A 58 14.55 -0.73 15.02
N GLY A 59 14.67 0.44 15.65
CA GLY A 59 14.50 0.64 17.08
C GLY A 59 13.01 0.63 17.50
N ASP A 60 12.73 1.09 18.72
CA ASP A 60 11.35 1.24 19.23
C ASP A 60 10.70 2.50 18.65
N VAL A 61 10.26 2.38 17.38
CA VAL A 61 9.56 3.45 16.64
C VAL A 61 8.14 2.98 16.36
N ALA A 62 7.16 3.87 16.53
CA ALA A 62 5.73 3.60 16.33
C ALA A 62 5.28 2.33 17.10
N ASP A 63 4.56 1.42 16.46
CA ASP A 63 4.05 0.18 17.08
C ASP A 63 5.14 -0.89 17.34
N THR A 64 6.41 -0.64 17.00
CA THR A 64 7.48 -1.66 17.09
C THR A 64 7.64 -2.19 18.50
N TYR A 65 7.55 -1.32 19.53
CA TYR A 65 7.60 -1.73 20.93
C TYR A 65 6.52 -2.76 21.26
N LEU A 66 5.28 -2.51 20.83
CA LEU A 66 4.15 -3.42 21.05
C LEU A 66 4.39 -4.79 20.38
N TYR A 67 4.80 -4.79 19.11
CA TYR A 67 5.06 -6.04 18.39
C TYR A 67 6.24 -6.81 18.98
N ARG A 68 7.30 -6.11 19.44
CA ARG A 68 8.43 -6.73 20.13
C ARG A 68 7.97 -7.37 21.43
N LYS A 69 7.19 -6.66 22.24
CA LYS A 69 6.63 -7.19 23.49
C LYS A 69 5.78 -8.44 23.23
N LEU A 70 4.83 -8.38 22.30
CA LEU A 70 3.99 -9.52 21.93
C LEU A 70 4.82 -10.72 21.44
N PHE A 71 5.86 -10.48 20.64
CA PHE A 71 6.77 -11.54 20.20
C PHE A 71 7.56 -12.14 21.35
N MET A 72 8.09 -11.33 22.26
CA MET A 72 8.90 -11.81 23.40
C MET A 72 8.04 -12.59 24.40
N GLU A 73 6.82 -12.13 24.68
CA GLU A 73 5.87 -12.76 25.62
C GLU A 73 5.17 -14.01 25.04
N GLU A 74 5.24 -14.22 23.72
CA GLU A 74 4.63 -15.40 23.09
C GLU A 74 5.35 -16.67 23.59
N SER A 75 4.62 -17.53 24.30
CA SER A 75 5.16 -18.76 24.91
C SER A 75 4.57 -20.05 24.34
N ARG A 76 3.54 -19.94 23.47
CA ARG A 76 2.86 -21.09 22.86
C ARG A 76 3.75 -21.79 21.85
N GLY A 77 3.64 -23.10 21.75
CA GLY A 77 4.40 -23.93 20.80
C GLY A 77 3.61 -24.22 19.52
N LEU A 78 4.25 -24.89 18.56
CA LEU A 78 3.63 -25.27 17.28
C LEU A 78 2.34 -26.06 17.42
N MET A 79 2.21 -26.86 18.47
CA MET A 79 1.01 -27.67 18.75
C MET A 79 -0.23 -26.84 19.04
N ASN A 80 -0.07 -25.57 19.44
CA ASN A 80 -1.20 -24.67 19.69
C ASN A 80 -1.73 -23.99 18.41
N ILE A 81 -1.00 -24.05 17.29
CA ILE A 81 -1.38 -23.38 16.03
C ILE A 81 -2.77 -23.79 15.53
N PRO A 82 -3.14 -25.10 15.48
CA PRO A 82 -4.47 -25.50 15.02
C PRO A 82 -5.60 -24.92 15.89
N GLU A 83 -5.44 -24.93 17.22
CA GLU A 83 -6.41 -24.36 18.16
C GLU A 83 -6.59 -22.85 17.94
N ILE A 84 -5.47 -22.12 17.75
CA ILE A 84 -5.49 -20.67 17.48
C ILE A 84 -6.21 -20.37 16.16
N LEU A 85 -5.94 -21.12 15.11
CA LEU A 85 -6.58 -20.92 13.80
C LEU A 85 -8.09 -21.22 13.84
N LEU A 86 -8.54 -22.11 14.72
CA LEU A 86 -9.96 -22.44 14.92
C LEU A 86 -10.66 -21.52 15.95
N SER A 87 -9.91 -20.73 16.72
CA SER A 87 -10.49 -19.80 17.71
C SER A 87 -11.20 -18.62 17.05
N ASP A 88 -12.02 -17.90 17.81
CA ASP A 88 -12.68 -16.66 17.35
C ASP A 88 -11.79 -15.40 17.51
N GLY A 89 -10.49 -15.60 17.77
CA GLY A 89 -9.53 -14.52 17.97
C GLY A 89 -9.27 -13.67 16.72
N LYS A 90 -9.00 -12.37 16.91
CA LYS A 90 -8.59 -11.44 15.85
C LYS A 90 -7.16 -11.79 15.35
N ASP A 91 -6.91 -11.59 14.05
CA ASP A 91 -5.59 -11.73 13.42
C ASP A 91 -4.87 -13.06 13.76
N LYS A 92 -5.64 -14.14 13.88
CA LYS A 92 -5.18 -15.48 14.30
C LYS A 92 -4.06 -16.05 13.41
N GLY A 93 -4.08 -15.73 12.13
CA GLY A 93 -3.01 -16.12 11.20
C GLY A 93 -1.70 -15.39 11.49
N PHE A 94 -1.74 -14.12 11.92
CA PHE A 94 -0.55 -13.42 12.37
C PHE A 94 0.05 -14.03 13.64
N THR A 95 -0.82 -14.38 14.60
CA THR A 95 -0.40 -15.07 15.83
C THR A 95 0.24 -16.43 15.52
N ALA A 96 -0.39 -17.24 14.67
CA ALA A 96 0.14 -18.52 14.23
C ALA A 96 1.51 -18.36 13.52
N LEU A 97 1.65 -17.36 12.67
CA LEU A 97 2.91 -17.02 12.00
C LEU A 97 3.99 -16.58 13.00
N THR A 98 3.63 -15.81 14.01
CA THR A 98 4.54 -15.37 15.08
C THR A 98 5.06 -16.58 15.87
N ILE A 99 4.18 -17.51 16.27
CA ILE A 99 4.56 -18.75 16.96
C ILE A 99 5.48 -19.59 16.09
N PHE A 100 5.11 -19.77 14.81
CA PHE A 100 5.92 -20.52 13.86
C PHE A 100 7.32 -19.93 13.73
N LEU A 101 7.43 -18.63 13.51
CA LEU A 101 8.74 -17.97 13.41
C LEU A 101 9.53 -18.09 14.72
N LYS A 102 8.90 -17.83 15.86
CA LYS A 102 9.56 -17.90 17.16
C LYS A 102 10.14 -19.28 17.46
N TYR A 103 9.48 -20.33 17.03
CA TYR A 103 9.99 -21.69 17.18
C TYR A 103 11.37 -21.90 16.52
N PHE A 104 11.60 -21.27 15.35
CA PHE A 104 12.87 -21.40 14.62
C PHE A 104 13.92 -20.37 15.01
N ILE A 105 13.51 -19.16 15.36
CA ILE A 105 14.44 -18.03 15.61
C ILE A 105 14.62 -17.72 17.10
N GLY A 106 13.90 -18.42 17.99
CA GLY A 106 13.94 -18.16 19.43
C GLY A 106 13.51 -16.73 19.75
N ASN A 107 14.26 -16.05 20.60
CA ASN A 107 13.99 -14.66 21.02
C ASN A 107 14.66 -13.61 20.11
N GLY A 108 14.97 -13.96 18.86
CA GLY A 108 15.63 -13.08 17.90
C GLY A 108 14.68 -12.03 17.29
N ASP A 109 14.29 -11.00 18.05
CA ASP A 109 13.36 -9.95 17.63
C ASP A 109 13.80 -9.21 16.36
N LYS A 110 15.09 -8.89 16.22
CA LYS A 110 15.64 -8.26 15.01
C LYS A 110 15.47 -9.14 13.77
N LEU A 111 15.67 -10.46 13.92
CA LEU A 111 15.46 -11.39 12.82
C LEU A 111 13.97 -11.50 12.46
N TYR A 112 13.09 -11.51 13.47
CA TYR A 112 11.64 -11.48 13.29
C TYR A 112 11.19 -10.28 12.42
N PHE A 113 11.58 -9.05 12.77
CA PHE A 113 11.28 -7.87 11.98
C PHE A 113 11.94 -7.89 10.60
N THR A 114 13.17 -8.40 10.50
CA THR A 114 13.88 -8.51 9.21
C THR A 114 13.17 -9.44 8.25
N ILE A 115 12.65 -10.58 8.71
CA ILE A 115 11.90 -11.53 7.87
C ILE A 115 10.66 -10.83 7.27
N PHE A 116 9.91 -10.08 8.07
CA PHE A 116 8.75 -9.33 7.56
C PHE A 116 9.16 -8.19 6.62
N ALA A 117 10.23 -7.46 6.94
CA ALA A 117 10.73 -6.39 6.08
C ALA A 117 11.17 -6.93 4.71
N VAL A 118 11.88 -8.06 4.68
CA VAL A 118 12.29 -8.74 3.44
C VAL A 118 11.06 -9.17 2.64
N PHE A 119 10.07 -9.80 3.26
CA PHE A 119 8.84 -10.21 2.58
C PHE A 119 8.11 -9.00 1.97
N GLN A 120 7.88 -7.96 2.75
CA GLN A 120 7.16 -6.75 2.32
C GLN A 120 7.90 -6.06 1.15
N MET A 121 9.19 -5.79 1.31
CA MET A 121 9.98 -5.13 0.28
C MET A 121 10.21 -5.98 -0.96
N ALA A 122 10.28 -7.31 -0.83
CA ALA A 122 10.33 -8.21 -1.98
C ALA A 122 9.05 -8.13 -2.82
N CYS A 123 7.87 -8.16 -2.20
CA CYS A 123 6.59 -7.98 -2.90
C CYS A 123 6.54 -6.64 -3.64
N ILE A 124 6.90 -5.53 -2.97
CA ILE A 124 6.92 -4.19 -3.55
C ILE A 124 7.91 -4.11 -4.71
N CYS A 125 9.16 -4.53 -4.48
CA CYS A 125 10.22 -4.49 -5.47
C CYS A 125 9.85 -5.27 -6.73
N LEU A 126 9.38 -6.50 -6.57
CA LEU A 126 9.05 -7.38 -7.70
C LEU A 126 7.88 -6.85 -8.52
N VAL A 127 6.82 -6.35 -7.87
CA VAL A 127 5.64 -5.84 -8.57
C VAL A 127 5.95 -4.49 -9.23
N PHE A 128 6.62 -3.56 -8.55
CA PHE A 128 7.02 -2.29 -9.15
C PHE A 128 7.98 -2.50 -10.32
N ARG A 129 9.01 -3.35 -10.15
CA ARG A 129 9.93 -3.69 -11.24
C ARG A 129 9.18 -4.26 -12.45
N LYS A 130 8.19 -5.09 -12.21
CA LYS A 130 7.46 -5.78 -13.29
C LYS A 130 6.47 -4.89 -14.01
N TYR A 131 5.76 -4.03 -13.29
CA TYR A 131 4.60 -3.33 -13.83
C TYR A 131 4.77 -1.82 -13.99
N SER A 132 5.68 -1.18 -13.25
CA SER A 132 5.94 0.24 -13.41
C SER A 132 6.72 0.56 -14.68
N SER A 133 6.39 1.68 -15.31
CA SER A 133 7.16 2.26 -16.42
C SER A 133 8.38 3.04 -15.96
N ASP A 134 8.50 3.31 -14.65
CA ASP A 134 9.65 3.95 -14.01
C ASP A 134 9.77 3.42 -12.58
N PHE A 135 10.60 2.38 -12.41
CA PHE A 135 10.77 1.67 -11.15
C PHE A 135 11.22 2.61 -10.02
N TRP A 136 12.20 3.47 -10.30
CA TRP A 136 12.73 4.40 -9.31
C TRP A 136 11.65 5.37 -8.81
N ILE A 137 10.86 5.95 -9.73
CA ILE A 137 9.74 6.83 -9.35
C ILE A 137 8.73 6.09 -8.46
N SER A 138 8.40 4.83 -8.76
CA SER A 138 7.44 4.08 -7.94
C SER A 138 7.96 3.83 -6.53
N VAL A 139 9.24 3.48 -6.37
CA VAL A 139 9.86 3.33 -5.05
C VAL A 139 9.96 4.68 -4.33
N PHE A 140 10.33 5.74 -5.06
CA PHE A 140 10.34 7.10 -4.53
C PHE A 140 8.96 7.52 -4.01
N LEU A 141 7.90 7.32 -4.78
CA LEU A 141 6.53 7.65 -4.37
C LEU A 141 6.11 6.88 -3.10
N PHE A 142 6.44 5.59 -3.01
CA PHE A 142 6.15 4.78 -1.83
C PHE A 142 6.83 5.34 -0.56
N VAL A 143 8.06 5.83 -0.67
CA VAL A 143 8.78 6.44 0.46
C VAL A 143 8.29 7.86 0.70
N ALA A 144 8.20 8.68 -0.33
CA ALA A 144 7.88 10.10 -0.22
C ALA A 144 6.41 10.38 0.15
N SER A 145 5.50 9.42 -0.07
CA SER A 145 4.14 9.46 0.48
C SER A 145 4.06 9.11 1.95
N THR A 146 5.19 8.82 2.61
CA THR A 146 5.31 8.30 3.98
C THR A 146 4.77 6.87 4.19
N ASP A 147 4.32 6.19 3.13
CA ASP A 147 3.76 4.84 3.24
C ASP A 147 4.80 3.82 3.73
N TYR A 148 6.07 3.99 3.34
CA TYR A 148 7.15 3.19 3.89
C TYR A 148 7.21 3.26 5.42
N ALA A 149 7.26 4.46 5.98
CA ALA A 149 7.32 4.65 7.42
C ALA A 149 5.99 4.27 8.11
N SER A 150 4.86 4.72 7.57
CA SER A 150 3.54 4.47 8.16
C SER A 150 3.17 3.00 8.21
N TRP A 151 3.55 2.20 7.21
CA TRP A 151 3.05 0.83 7.12
C TRP A 151 4.05 -0.23 7.53
N MET A 152 5.35 -0.03 7.25
CA MET A 152 6.34 -1.00 7.68
C MET A 152 6.63 -0.90 9.18
N PHE A 153 6.48 0.28 9.81
CA PHE A 153 6.80 0.50 11.23
C PHE A 153 5.55 0.54 12.12
N ASN A 154 4.42 0.99 11.59
CA ASN A 154 3.18 1.11 12.37
C ASN A 154 2.12 0.13 11.79
N GLY A 155 1.35 -0.11 11.23
CA GLY A 155 0.38 -1.09 10.72
C GLY A 155 0.97 -2.39 10.17
N MET A 156 2.01 -2.96 10.80
CA MET A 156 2.78 -4.09 10.27
C MET A 156 1.92 -5.29 9.87
N ARG A 157 0.95 -5.71 10.70
CA ARG A 157 0.05 -6.84 10.39
C ARG A 157 -0.76 -6.59 9.13
N GLN A 158 -1.41 -5.42 9.07
CA GLN A 158 -2.18 -5.02 7.90
C GLN A 158 -1.30 -4.96 6.66
N PHE A 159 -0.09 -4.41 6.77
CA PHE A 159 0.78 -4.27 5.62
C PHE A 159 1.37 -5.60 5.13
N ILE A 160 1.53 -6.61 5.99
CA ILE A 160 1.85 -7.99 5.55
C ILE A 160 0.70 -8.53 4.67
N ALA A 161 -0.56 -8.34 5.09
CA ALA A 161 -1.73 -8.76 4.31
C ALA A 161 -1.82 -8.00 2.97
N VAL A 162 -1.56 -6.69 2.97
CA VAL A 162 -1.47 -5.87 1.75
C VAL A 162 -0.40 -6.38 0.81
N CYS A 163 0.81 -6.65 1.31
CA CYS A 163 1.94 -7.13 0.50
C CYS A 163 1.69 -8.53 -0.07
N LEU A 164 1.00 -9.41 0.66
CA LEU A 164 0.58 -10.71 0.15
C LEU A 164 -0.35 -10.56 -1.06
N ILE A 165 -1.37 -9.71 -0.95
CA ILE A 165 -2.32 -9.41 -2.02
C ILE A 165 -1.61 -8.72 -3.19
N PHE A 166 -0.80 -7.70 -2.91
CA PHE A 166 -0.06 -6.94 -3.92
C PHE A 166 0.97 -7.81 -4.65
N GLY A 167 1.71 -8.65 -3.94
CA GLY A 167 2.65 -9.62 -4.52
C GLY A 167 1.99 -10.58 -5.52
N CYS A 168 0.69 -10.85 -5.33
CA CYS A 168 -0.12 -11.66 -6.23
C CYS A 168 -0.87 -10.87 -7.31
N PHE A 169 -0.47 -9.62 -7.60
CA PHE A 169 -1.11 -8.73 -8.60
C PHE A 169 -1.27 -9.38 -9.97
N ASP A 170 -0.39 -10.29 -10.37
CA ASP A 170 -0.50 -11.10 -11.58
C ASP A 170 -1.84 -11.84 -11.70
N LEU A 171 -2.41 -12.28 -10.59
CA LEU A 171 -3.69 -13.00 -10.58
C LEU A 171 -4.84 -12.08 -10.97
N MET A 172 -4.79 -10.81 -10.53
CA MET A 172 -5.77 -9.79 -10.93
C MET A 172 -5.66 -9.48 -12.43
N VAL A 173 -4.43 -9.27 -12.93
CA VAL A 173 -4.16 -8.99 -14.34
C VAL A 173 -4.62 -10.15 -15.25
N LYS A 174 -4.38 -11.38 -14.80
CA LYS A 174 -4.77 -12.61 -15.53
C LYS A 174 -6.21 -13.08 -15.25
N LYS A 175 -7.00 -12.29 -14.51
CA LYS A 175 -8.40 -12.59 -14.12
C LYS A 175 -8.58 -13.94 -13.43
N LYS A 176 -7.58 -14.39 -12.66
CA LYS A 176 -7.62 -15.65 -11.91
C LYS A 176 -8.33 -15.43 -10.56
N TYR A 177 -9.60 -15.08 -10.61
CA TYR A 177 -10.39 -14.62 -9.45
C TYR A 177 -10.40 -15.61 -8.30
N ILE A 178 -10.64 -16.91 -8.55
CA ILE A 178 -10.67 -17.92 -7.48
C ILE A 178 -9.35 -17.95 -6.71
N ARG A 179 -8.22 -17.98 -7.44
CA ARG A 179 -6.89 -17.95 -6.78
C ARG A 179 -6.67 -16.65 -6.01
N MET A 180 -7.14 -15.53 -6.55
CA MET A 180 -7.02 -14.24 -5.88
C MET A 180 -7.89 -14.19 -4.61
N ILE A 181 -9.11 -14.73 -4.65
CA ILE A 181 -9.96 -14.85 -3.45
C ILE A 181 -9.28 -15.73 -2.38
N LEU A 182 -8.68 -16.86 -2.76
CA LEU A 182 -7.92 -17.69 -1.80
C LEU A 182 -6.76 -16.93 -1.16
N VAL A 183 -6.04 -16.09 -1.93
CA VAL A 183 -4.98 -15.22 -1.40
C VAL A 183 -5.58 -14.18 -0.43
N ILE A 184 -6.73 -13.58 -0.77
CA ILE A 184 -7.41 -12.61 0.10
C ILE A 184 -7.89 -13.28 1.39
N LEU A 185 -8.45 -14.47 1.32
CA LEU A 185 -8.86 -15.25 2.50
C LEU A 185 -7.65 -15.61 3.38
N LEU A 186 -6.52 -15.98 2.78
CA LEU A 186 -5.28 -16.21 3.54
C LEU A 186 -4.79 -14.90 4.18
N ALA A 187 -4.81 -13.79 3.44
CA ALA A 187 -4.43 -12.48 3.97
C ALA A 187 -5.36 -12.01 5.10
N SER A 188 -6.66 -12.37 5.07
CA SER A 188 -7.63 -12.01 6.11
C SER A 188 -7.38 -12.73 7.44
N LEU A 189 -6.72 -13.88 7.43
CA LEU A 189 -6.24 -14.52 8.67
C LEU A 189 -5.14 -13.70 9.35
N ILE A 190 -4.36 -12.93 8.57
CA ILE A 190 -3.31 -12.03 9.08
C ILE A 190 -3.92 -10.70 9.53
N HIS A 191 -4.87 -10.15 8.74
CA HIS A 191 -5.59 -8.93 9.07
C HIS A 191 -6.96 -8.89 8.39
N GLY A 192 -8.03 -8.87 9.18
CA GLY A 192 -9.41 -9.01 8.71
C GLY A 192 -9.84 -8.02 7.63
N SER A 193 -9.32 -6.77 7.64
CA SER A 193 -9.64 -5.76 6.61
C SER A 193 -9.25 -6.16 5.18
N ALA A 194 -8.44 -7.22 4.99
CA ALA A 194 -8.13 -7.76 3.68
C ALA A 194 -9.37 -8.22 2.89
N LEU A 195 -10.46 -8.61 3.58
CA LEU A 195 -11.72 -9.01 2.95
C LEU A 195 -12.33 -7.91 2.08
N LEU A 196 -12.02 -6.63 2.37
CA LEU A 196 -12.40 -5.49 1.53
C LEU A 196 -11.98 -5.68 0.06
N MET A 197 -10.90 -6.41 -0.18
CA MET A 197 -10.41 -6.64 -1.54
C MET A 197 -11.31 -7.58 -2.37
N ILE A 198 -12.19 -8.37 -1.75
CA ILE A 198 -13.09 -9.28 -2.50
C ILE A 198 -14.00 -8.49 -3.46
N PRO A 199 -14.80 -7.51 -3.05
CA PRO A 199 -15.56 -6.70 -4.00
C PRO A 199 -14.66 -5.84 -4.90
N ILE A 200 -13.55 -5.32 -4.38
CA ILE A 200 -12.66 -4.44 -5.14
C ILE A 200 -12.08 -5.14 -6.37
N ILE A 201 -11.66 -6.42 -6.29
CA ILE A 201 -11.09 -7.13 -7.44
C ILE A 201 -12.05 -7.23 -8.64
N PHE A 202 -13.35 -7.12 -8.44
CA PHE A 202 -14.35 -7.10 -9.51
C PHE A 202 -14.63 -5.68 -10.02
N VAL A 203 -14.65 -4.68 -9.14
CA VAL A 203 -14.87 -3.27 -9.49
C VAL A 203 -13.75 -2.72 -10.37
N VAL A 204 -12.49 -3.07 -10.06
CA VAL A 204 -11.31 -2.52 -10.75
C VAL A 204 -11.02 -3.14 -12.11
N GLN A 205 -11.82 -4.11 -12.55
CA GLN A 205 -11.63 -4.74 -13.85
C GLN A 205 -12.18 -3.91 -15.01
N GLY A 206 -11.52 -4.03 -16.16
CA GLY A 206 -11.93 -3.37 -17.39
C GLY A 206 -11.24 -2.02 -17.63
N LYS A 207 -11.77 -1.22 -18.55
CA LYS A 207 -11.22 0.09 -18.87
C LYS A 207 -11.35 1.04 -17.68
N PRO A 208 -10.43 1.98 -17.50
CA PRO A 208 -10.59 3.04 -16.49
C PRO A 208 -11.85 3.87 -16.76
N TRP A 209 -12.41 4.43 -15.68
CA TRP A 209 -13.62 5.26 -15.75
C TRP A 209 -14.82 4.55 -16.38
N ASN A 210 -14.90 3.22 -16.22
CA ASN A 210 -16.06 2.43 -16.67
C ASN A 210 -17.27 2.65 -15.73
N MET A 211 -18.45 2.18 -16.13
CA MET A 211 -19.68 2.34 -15.36
C MET A 211 -19.55 1.88 -13.91
N ARG A 212 -18.80 0.80 -13.62
CA ARG A 212 -18.64 0.27 -12.26
C ARG A 212 -17.88 1.27 -11.36
N THR A 213 -16.77 1.84 -11.87
CA THR A 213 -15.98 2.82 -11.12
C THR A 213 -16.71 4.17 -11.00
N ILE A 214 -17.49 4.56 -12.01
CA ILE A 214 -18.34 5.76 -11.96
C ILE A 214 -19.45 5.58 -10.92
N LEU A 215 -20.16 4.44 -10.93
CA LEU A 215 -21.19 4.15 -9.93
C LEU A 215 -20.60 4.06 -8.51
N MET A 216 -19.41 3.50 -8.35
CA MET A 216 -18.70 3.52 -7.07
C MET A 216 -18.40 4.96 -6.61
N LEU A 217 -17.89 5.83 -7.49
CA LEU A 217 -17.62 7.23 -7.14
C LEU A 217 -18.90 8.02 -6.81
N ILE A 218 -20.00 7.78 -7.54
CA ILE A 218 -21.30 8.37 -7.22
C ILE A 218 -21.78 7.87 -5.86
N GLY A 219 -21.71 6.55 -5.61
CA GLY A 219 -22.04 5.98 -4.30
C GLY A 219 -21.20 6.56 -3.18
N THR A 220 -19.89 6.73 -3.41
CA THR A 220 -19.00 7.40 -2.45
C THR A 220 -19.45 8.84 -2.17
N ALA A 221 -19.77 9.61 -3.21
CA ALA A 221 -20.27 10.99 -3.04
C ALA A 221 -21.59 11.03 -2.23
N VAL A 222 -22.49 10.09 -2.47
CA VAL A 222 -23.73 9.94 -1.68
C VAL A 222 -23.42 9.62 -0.22
N VAL A 223 -22.51 8.67 0.06
CA VAL A 223 -22.11 8.35 1.43
C VAL A 223 -21.50 9.58 2.12
N VAL A 224 -20.58 10.29 1.46
CA VAL A 224 -19.94 11.49 2.03
C VAL A 224 -20.95 12.59 2.33
N LEU A 225 -21.91 12.83 1.42
CA LEU A 225 -22.93 13.88 1.59
C LEU A 225 -23.97 13.56 2.66
N PHE A 226 -24.22 12.28 2.92
CA PHE A 226 -25.23 11.82 3.87
C PHE A 226 -24.64 10.97 5.01
N ILE A 227 -23.42 11.28 5.40
CA ILE A 227 -22.64 10.45 6.35
C ILE A 227 -23.41 10.23 7.67
N ASP A 228 -24.11 11.24 8.20
CA ASP A 228 -24.89 11.15 9.43
C ASP A 228 -26.03 10.12 9.34
N ARG A 229 -26.50 9.82 8.14
CA ARG A 229 -27.51 8.77 7.89
C ARG A 229 -26.88 7.39 7.73
N PHE A 230 -25.67 7.32 7.21
CA PHE A 230 -24.98 6.04 7.00
C PHE A 230 -24.28 5.53 8.27
N THR A 231 -23.86 6.41 9.17
CA THR A 231 -23.16 6.04 10.40
C THR A 231 -23.97 5.05 11.26
N PRO A 232 -25.27 5.27 11.57
CA PRO A 232 -26.06 4.29 12.31
C PRO A 232 -26.24 2.96 11.56
N ILE A 233 -26.41 3.00 10.24
CA ILE A 233 -26.54 1.78 9.42
C ILE A 233 -25.24 0.98 9.48
N LEU A 234 -24.08 1.66 9.39
CA LEU A 234 -22.78 1.02 9.47
C LEU A 234 -22.55 0.40 10.85
N SER A 235 -22.94 1.08 11.94
CA SER A 235 -22.87 0.56 13.30
C SER A 235 -23.66 -0.75 13.41
N THR A 236 -24.92 -0.76 12.99
CA THR A 236 -25.75 -1.98 13.00
C THR A 236 -25.18 -3.10 12.13
N MET A 237 -24.55 -2.79 11.00
CA MET A 237 -23.88 -3.80 10.15
C MET A 237 -22.59 -4.35 10.77
N LEU A 238 -21.99 -3.65 11.72
CA LEU A 238 -20.78 -4.07 12.43
C LEU A 238 -21.09 -4.80 13.74
N GLU A 239 -22.35 -4.74 14.23
CA GLU A 239 -22.83 -5.56 15.35
C GLU A 239 -22.50 -7.03 15.07
N ASP A 240 -22.14 -7.76 16.12
CA ASP A 240 -21.72 -9.17 16.04
C ASP A 240 -20.46 -9.46 15.17
N THR A 241 -19.76 -8.42 14.71
CA THR A 241 -18.48 -8.59 14.00
C THR A 241 -17.28 -8.25 14.91
N GLN A 242 -16.06 -8.53 14.42
CA GLN A 242 -14.84 -8.10 15.12
C GLN A 242 -14.69 -6.56 15.23
N TYR A 243 -15.53 -5.80 14.58
CA TYR A 243 -15.57 -4.33 14.57
C TYR A 243 -16.73 -3.76 15.39
N ASP A 244 -17.43 -4.63 16.12
CA ASP A 244 -18.49 -4.21 17.04
C ASP A 244 -17.94 -3.21 18.08
N GLY A 245 -18.71 -2.17 18.38
CA GLY A 245 -18.31 -1.09 19.28
C GLY A 245 -17.18 -0.16 18.78
N VAL A 246 -16.65 -0.35 17.56
CA VAL A 246 -15.58 0.53 17.04
C VAL A 246 -16.06 1.97 16.92
N MET A 247 -17.30 2.21 16.54
CA MET A 247 -17.86 3.55 16.34
C MET A 247 -18.25 4.24 17.67
N GLU A 248 -18.36 3.48 18.76
CA GLU A 248 -18.60 3.98 20.12
C GLU A 248 -17.30 4.22 20.88
N ASN A 249 -16.15 3.81 20.29
CA ASN A 249 -14.83 3.98 20.89
C ASN A 249 -14.47 5.46 20.95
N GLU A 250 -13.87 5.90 22.07
CA GLU A 250 -13.38 7.27 22.24
C GLU A 250 -12.49 7.75 21.07
N ILE A 251 -11.66 6.86 20.51
CA ILE A 251 -10.80 7.18 19.37
C ILE A 251 -11.63 7.53 18.13
N TRP A 252 -12.75 6.85 17.87
CA TRP A 252 -13.63 7.18 16.74
C TRP A 252 -14.33 8.53 16.94
N VAL A 253 -14.80 8.79 18.15
CA VAL A 253 -15.54 10.02 18.50
C VAL A 253 -14.67 11.27 18.43
N VAL A 254 -13.37 11.15 18.74
CA VAL A 254 -12.40 12.27 18.75
C VAL A 254 -11.64 12.40 17.41
N ASP A 255 -11.77 11.41 16.49
CA ASP A 255 -11.04 11.38 15.23
C ASP A 255 -11.67 12.31 14.19
N ASP A 256 -10.98 13.40 13.88
CA ASP A 256 -11.41 14.41 12.89
C ASP A 256 -11.30 13.93 11.42
N GLY A 257 -11.05 12.65 11.19
CA GLY A 257 -10.88 12.07 9.85
C GLY A 257 -9.49 12.28 9.24
N THR A 258 -9.35 11.86 8.00
CA THR A 258 -8.06 12.00 7.28
C THR A 258 -7.84 13.44 6.83
N ASN A 259 -6.66 13.99 7.11
CA ASN A 259 -6.26 15.32 6.70
C ASN A 259 -6.43 15.53 5.18
N VAL A 260 -7.02 16.66 4.79
CA VAL A 260 -7.34 17.00 3.39
C VAL A 260 -6.11 16.99 2.47
N ILE A 261 -4.94 17.42 2.95
CA ILE A 261 -3.70 17.40 2.17
C ILE A 261 -3.36 15.95 1.81
N ARG A 262 -3.51 15.02 2.76
CA ARG A 262 -3.30 13.59 2.51
C ARG A 262 -4.29 13.05 1.49
N VAL A 263 -5.57 13.38 1.61
CA VAL A 263 -6.61 13.00 0.62
C VAL A 263 -6.24 13.48 -0.78
N LEU A 264 -5.80 14.73 -0.92
CA LEU A 264 -5.41 15.31 -2.21
C LEU A 264 -4.20 14.59 -2.81
N VAL A 265 -3.14 14.37 -2.03
CA VAL A 265 -1.91 13.71 -2.51
C VAL A 265 -2.19 12.30 -2.99
N TYR A 266 -2.97 11.51 -2.24
CA TYR A 266 -3.32 10.15 -2.65
C TYR A 266 -4.36 10.09 -3.79
N SER A 267 -5.07 11.17 -4.04
CA SER A 267 -5.99 11.30 -5.19
C SER A 267 -5.29 11.70 -6.50
N VAL A 268 -4.03 12.16 -6.46
CA VAL A 268 -3.28 12.62 -7.65
C VAL A 268 -3.31 11.61 -8.80
N PRO A 269 -3.04 10.30 -8.62
CA PRO A 269 -3.08 9.36 -9.73
C PRO A 269 -4.47 9.24 -10.36
N ALA A 270 -5.54 9.28 -9.56
CA ALA A 270 -6.93 9.26 -10.03
C ALA A 270 -7.26 10.52 -10.83
N ILE A 271 -6.92 11.71 -10.31
CA ILE A 271 -7.16 13.00 -10.95
C ILE A 271 -6.42 13.08 -12.30
N ILE A 272 -5.13 12.75 -12.35
CA ILE A 272 -4.35 12.78 -13.59
C ILE A 272 -4.90 11.78 -14.60
N SER A 273 -5.41 10.62 -14.16
CA SER A 273 -5.99 9.62 -15.07
C SER A 273 -7.24 10.13 -15.79
N LEU A 274 -7.98 11.07 -15.21
CA LEU A 274 -9.14 11.68 -15.86
C LEU A 274 -8.73 12.44 -17.14
N PHE A 275 -7.65 13.21 -17.06
CA PHE A 275 -7.09 13.92 -18.21
C PHE A 275 -6.37 12.97 -19.17
N GLY A 276 -5.86 11.83 -18.66
CA GLY A 276 -5.17 10.79 -19.42
C GLY A 276 -6.07 9.75 -20.12
N ARG A 277 -7.40 9.86 -20.06
CA ARG A 277 -8.34 8.84 -20.59
C ARG A 277 -8.06 8.43 -22.04
N LYS A 278 -7.78 9.40 -22.92
CA LYS A 278 -7.47 9.13 -24.33
C LYS A 278 -6.27 8.19 -24.48
N TYR A 279 -5.22 8.40 -23.71
CA TYR A 279 -3.99 7.58 -23.76
C TYR A 279 -4.21 6.20 -23.15
N LEU A 280 -5.03 6.09 -22.10
CA LEU A 280 -5.41 4.84 -21.47
C LEU A 280 -6.22 3.96 -22.45
N ASP A 281 -7.18 4.57 -23.16
CA ASP A 281 -7.99 3.86 -24.17
C ASP A 281 -7.13 3.38 -25.34
N GLN A 282 -6.22 4.20 -25.84
CA GLN A 282 -5.31 3.84 -26.94
C GLN A 282 -4.34 2.73 -26.54
N ALA A 283 -3.77 2.81 -25.35
CA ALA A 283 -2.82 1.81 -24.87
C ALA A 283 -3.48 0.47 -24.57
N ASN A 284 -4.73 0.46 -24.11
CA ASN A 284 -5.50 -0.73 -23.72
C ASN A 284 -4.66 -1.75 -22.91
N ASN A 285 -3.94 -1.24 -21.89
CA ASN A 285 -3.05 -2.05 -21.06
C ASN A 285 -3.79 -2.50 -19.79
N THR A 286 -4.09 -3.79 -19.69
CA THR A 286 -4.87 -4.36 -18.58
C THR A 286 -4.28 -4.06 -17.22
N ALA A 287 -2.94 -4.15 -17.05
CA ALA A 287 -2.31 -3.89 -15.77
C ALA A 287 -2.45 -2.41 -15.36
N VAL A 288 -2.20 -1.49 -16.30
CA VAL A 288 -2.36 -0.05 -16.07
C VAL A 288 -3.82 0.30 -15.79
N ASN A 289 -4.75 -0.28 -16.54
CA ASN A 289 -6.18 -0.06 -16.34
C ASN A 289 -6.62 -0.44 -14.92
N ILE A 290 -6.18 -1.60 -14.42
CA ILE A 290 -6.43 -2.03 -13.03
C ILE A 290 -5.80 -1.06 -12.04
N CYS A 291 -4.54 -0.64 -12.27
CA CYS A 291 -3.86 0.31 -11.39
C CYS A 291 -4.58 1.66 -11.31
N VAL A 292 -5.08 2.18 -12.43
CA VAL A 292 -5.88 3.41 -12.45
C VAL A 292 -7.21 3.22 -11.72
N ASN A 293 -7.92 2.11 -11.96
CA ASN A 293 -9.16 1.83 -11.25
C ASN A 293 -8.93 1.67 -9.73
N CYS A 294 -7.81 1.06 -9.30
CA CYS A 294 -7.40 1.03 -7.90
C CYS A 294 -7.15 2.44 -7.35
N SER A 295 -6.58 3.35 -8.13
CA SER A 295 -6.39 4.74 -7.71
C SER A 295 -7.72 5.48 -7.51
N LEU A 296 -8.76 5.17 -8.31
CA LEU A 296 -10.11 5.68 -8.08
C LEU A 296 -10.71 5.15 -6.78
N VAL A 297 -10.50 3.87 -6.46
CA VAL A 297 -10.90 3.28 -5.17
C VAL A 297 -10.16 3.93 -4.02
N THR A 298 -8.84 4.16 -4.16
CA THR A 298 -8.03 4.87 -3.17
C THR A 298 -8.59 6.26 -2.87
N ALA A 299 -8.88 7.05 -3.91
CA ALA A 299 -9.45 8.39 -3.75
C ALA A 299 -10.83 8.34 -3.08
N ALA A 300 -11.68 7.37 -3.45
CA ALA A 300 -12.99 7.16 -2.86
C ALA A 300 -12.90 6.83 -1.36
N LEU A 301 -12.05 5.89 -0.97
CA LEU A 301 -11.87 5.51 0.43
C LEU A 301 -11.28 6.66 1.26
N TYR A 302 -10.33 7.43 0.72
CA TYR A 302 -9.81 8.62 1.40
C TYR A 302 -10.86 9.71 1.53
N ALA A 303 -11.73 9.91 0.54
CA ALA A 303 -12.83 10.87 0.64
C ALA A 303 -13.82 10.49 1.76
N VAL A 304 -14.16 9.19 1.90
CA VAL A 304 -14.97 8.70 3.03
C VAL A 304 -14.24 8.89 4.35
N SER A 305 -12.95 8.57 4.42
CA SER A 305 -12.18 8.69 5.65
C SER A 305 -12.01 10.13 6.12
N ALA A 306 -12.06 11.11 5.21
CA ALA A 306 -11.98 12.53 5.56
C ALA A 306 -13.20 13.05 6.35
N VAL A 307 -14.34 12.39 6.21
CA VAL A 307 -15.59 12.74 6.91
C VAL A 307 -16.00 11.70 7.97
N THR A 308 -15.13 10.70 8.21
CA THR A 308 -15.36 9.64 9.20
C THR A 308 -14.17 9.51 10.14
N SER A 309 -13.31 8.52 9.91
CA SER A 309 -12.17 8.22 10.79
C SER A 309 -10.89 8.05 9.99
N GLY A 310 -9.88 8.85 10.33
CA GLY A 310 -8.51 8.71 9.81
C GLY A 310 -7.81 7.48 10.36
N VAL A 311 -8.13 7.08 11.58
CA VAL A 311 -7.49 5.94 12.27
C VAL A 311 -8.00 4.60 11.74
N TYR A 312 -9.31 4.46 11.50
CA TYR A 312 -9.92 3.20 11.06
C TYR A 312 -10.12 3.16 9.54
N ILE A 313 -10.91 4.07 8.99
CA ILE A 313 -11.22 4.10 7.56
C ILE A 313 -10.02 4.57 6.73
N GLY A 314 -9.24 5.53 7.25
CA GLY A 314 -8.04 6.05 6.59
C GLY A 314 -6.91 5.02 6.40
N ARG A 315 -7.01 3.84 7.04
CA ARG A 315 -6.09 2.72 6.81
C ARG A 315 -6.51 1.78 5.68
N LEU A 316 -7.76 1.83 5.22
CA LEU A 316 -8.26 0.92 4.18
C LEU A 316 -7.68 1.20 2.79
N PRO A 317 -7.45 2.46 2.37
CA PRO A 317 -6.90 2.77 1.06
C PRO A 317 -5.58 2.08 0.72
N ILE A 318 -4.77 1.67 1.70
CA ILE A 318 -3.45 1.05 1.46
C ILE A 318 -3.53 -0.20 0.58
N TYR A 319 -4.65 -0.92 0.59
CA TYR A 319 -4.86 -2.09 -0.27
C TYR A 319 -4.85 -1.76 -1.76
N THR A 320 -5.09 -0.51 -2.12
CA THR A 320 -5.16 -0.04 -3.52
C THR A 320 -4.17 1.07 -3.84
N THR A 321 -3.58 1.72 -2.83
CA THR A 321 -2.65 2.86 -3.00
C THR A 321 -1.38 2.48 -3.78
N LEU A 322 -0.79 1.30 -3.50
CA LEU A 322 0.44 0.87 -4.15
C LEU A 322 0.32 0.79 -5.68
N MET A 323 -0.89 0.51 -6.19
CA MET A 323 -1.18 0.51 -7.63
C MET A 323 -1.13 1.92 -8.23
N GLY A 324 -1.43 2.94 -7.44
CA GLY A 324 -1.30 4.35 -7.83
C GLY A 324 0.14 4.72 -8.19
N TYR A 325 1.12 4.16 -7.48
CA TYR A 325 2.54 4.37 -7.76
C TYR A 325 3.04 3.69 -9.03
N ILE A 326 2.28 2.74 -9.59
CA ILE A 326 2.51 2.16 -10.91
C ILE A 326 1.84 3.00 -12.00
N SER A 327 0.61 3.45 -11.78
CA SER A 327 -0.17 4.18 -12.77
C SER A 327 0.36 5.59 -13.02
N LEU A 328 0.82 6.30 -11.99
CA LEU A 328 1.24 7.70 -12.08
C LEU A 328 2.45 7.91 -13.02
N PRO A 329 3.58 7.21 -12.88
CA PRO A 329 4.69 7.36 -13.82
C PRO A 329 4.31 6.92 -15.24
N TRP A 330 3.41 5.94 -15.39
CA TRP A 330 2.91 5.54 -16.70
C TRP A 330 2.12 6.67 -17.37
N LEU A 331 1.19 7.29 -16.66
CA LEU A 331 0.39 8.41 -17.15
C LEU A 331 1.28 9.55 -17.60
N ILE A 332 2.25 9.97 -16.77
CA ILE A 332 3.17 11.06 -17.10
C ILE A 332 3.96 10.73 -18.38
N ASN A 333 4.45 9.50 -18.51
CA ASN A 333 5.26 9.09 -19.68
C ASN A 333 4.45 9.00 -20.98
N HIS A 334 3.13 8.83 -20.93
CA HIS A 334 2.28 8.67 -22.11
C HIS A 334 1.48 9.93 -22.47
N MET A 335 1.20 10.80 -21.50
CA MET A 335 0.47 12.05 -21.71
C MET A 335 1.35 13.17 -22.25
N PHE A 336 2.64 13.15 -21.95
CA PHE A 336 3.58 14.23 -22.27
C PHE A 336 4.70 13.75 -23.20
N ASN A 337 5.24 14.66 -24.02
CA ASN A 337 6.48 14.41 -24.72
C ASN A 337 7.66 14.26 -23.73
N LYS A 338 8.81 13.76 -24.20
CA LYS A 338 9.94 13.43 -23.33
C LYS A 338 10.41 14.60 -22.45
N ALA A 339 10.50 15.81 -23.00
CA ALA A 339 10.95 16.99 -22.26
C ALA A 339 9.92 17.42 -21.20
N SER A 340 8.64 17.52 -21.59
CA SER A 340 7.55 17.87 -20.67
C SER A 340 7.35 16.80 -19.59
N ALA A 341 7.50 15.51 -19.92
CA ALA A 341 7.41 14.42 -18.95
C ALA A 341 8.53 14.52 -17.89
N GLN A 342 9.74 14.91 -18.27
CA GLN A 342 10.83 15.15 -17.32
C GLN A 342 10.53 16.33 -16.39
N LEU A 343 10.02 17.44 -16.94
CA LEU A 343 9.61 18.59 -16.14
C LEU A 343 8.49 18.23 -15.14
N VAL A 344 7.43 17.55 -15.61
CA VAL A 344 6.31 17.12 -14.74
C VAL A 344 6.80 16.18 -13.65
N LYS A 345 7.70 15.23 -13.96
CA LYS A 345 8.33 14.37 -12.94
C LYS A 345 9.16 15.19 -11.94
N GLY A 346 9.91 16.20 -12.39
CA GLY A 346 10.64 17.09 -11.49
C GLY A 346 9.72 17.84 -10.52
N VAL A 347 8.65 18.44 -11.04
CA VAL A 347 7.63 19.11 -10.21
C VAL A 347 6.99 18.12 -9.23
N MET A 348 6.61 16.93 -9.69
CA MET A 348 6.06 15.87 -8.84
C MET A 348 7.03 15.49 -7.71
N ILE A 349 8.32 15.31 -8.02
CA ILE A 349 9.33 14.99 -7.00
C ILE A 349 9.38 16.09 -5.93
N VAL A 350 9.45 17.36 -6.34
CA VAL A 350 9.47 18.50 -5.40
C VAL A 350 8.23 18.51 -4.51
N MET A 351 7.05 18.31 -5.10
CA MET A 351 5.78 18.28 -4.34
C MET A 351 5.72 17.12 -3.34
N TYR A 352 6.18 15.93 -3.72
CA TYR A 352 6.21 14.78 -2.81
C TYR A 352 7.29 14.91 -1.73
N VAL A 353 8.43 15.54 -2.01
CA VAL A 353 9.43 15.88 -0.97
C VAL A 353 8.86 16.91 0.01
N ALA A 354 8.13 17.92 -0.48
CA ALA A 354 7.45 18.88 0.37
C ALA A 354 6.38 18.20 1.25
N PHE A 355 5.60 17.28 0.67
CA PHE A 355 4.62 16.48 1.43
C PHE A 355 5.30 15.59 2.48
N TYR A 356 6.38 14.92 2.14
CA TYR A 356 7.18 14.13 3.09
C TYR A 356 7.66 14.99 4.26
N SER A 357 8.21 16.17 3.96
CA SER A 357 8.66 17.13 4.98
C SER A 357 7.52 17.58 5.88
N TYR A 358 6.37 17.93 5.29
CA TYR A 358 5.17 18.30 6.03
C TYR A 358 4.74 17.17 6.99
N GLN A 359 4.63 15.94 6.51
CA GLN A 359 4.24 14.80 7.34
C GLN A 359 5.25 14.53 8.46
N THR A 360 6.54 14.61 8.15
CA THR A 360 7.61 14.35 9.12
C THR A 360 7.65 15.39 10.25
N PHE A 361 7.48 16.67 9.91
CA PHE A 361 7.63 17.77 10.90
C PHE A 361 6.31 18.16 11.57
N VAL A 362 5.16 17.94 10.94
CA VAL A 362 3.85 18.38 11.46
C VAL A 362 3.05 17.21 12.04
N ALA A 363 3.09 16.06 11.38
CA ALA A 363 2.25 14.91 11.79
C ALA A 363 2.98 13.94 12.73
N TRP A 364 4.33 13.93 12.73
CA TRP A 364 5.16 12.98 13.49
C TRP A 364 6.15 13.69 14.42
N GLY A 365 6.24 15.02 14.35
CA GLY A 365 7.01 15.88 15.25
C GLY A 365 6.19 16.35 16.43
#